data_22acb1566b735abe44291834c1deac0b
#
_entry.id   22acb1566b735abe44291834c1deac0b
#
_cell.length_a   1.000
_cell.length_b   1.000
_cell.length_c   1.000
_cell.angle_alpha   90.00
_cell.angle_beta   90.00
_cell.angle_gamma   90.00
#
_symmetry.space_group_name_H-M   'P 1'
#
loop_
_entity.id
_entity.type
_entity.pdbx_description
1 polymer ?
#
loop_
_entity_poly.entity_id
_entity_poly.type
_entity_poly.pdbx_seq_one_letter_code
_entity_poly.pdbx_strand_id
1 'polypeptide(L)'
;KSHFGGEYAVGSQHHSSLKYASMTDETLITVYAQETNAYPGVDMRRALSLISLPGIQKPLLIDLFRVSGQLGFIDLPTHYLGQFIETSVPLSAQAGTAPLGTNHGYQHIFEEATGRAQNADGLQFSWLASNRFYTMFRSTESGDSFTHGRLGANDPDFNLRRDPIFIHRRTPTTDQSTFVSIIDSHGEYSPVTELSTGQRSRIRDLKVTLDTPAYTVANIDLQSGDRFVVAWAHLDFAEDTIHEIQLPQGVLRWTGPQAVEAM
;
A
#
# COMPACT_ATOMS: atom_id res chain seq x y z
N LYS A 1 -9.43 1.86 -12.98
CA LYS A 1 -10.00 0.98 -14.02
C LYS A 1 -8.90 0.05 -14.48
N SER A 2 -9.13 -1.26 -14.33
CA SER A 2 -8.17 -2.27 -14.80
C SER A 2 -8.41 -2.53 -16.29
N HIS A 3 -7.35 -2.48 -17.08
CA HIS A 3 -7.36 -2.88 -18.47
C HIS A 3 -6.67 -4.24 -18.57
N PHE A 4 -7.43 -5.27 -18.98
CA PHE A 4 -6.92 -6.61 -19.18
C PHE A 4 -6.79 -6.87 -20.69
N GLY A 5 -5.60 -7.22 -21.15
CA GLY A 5 -5.33 -7.46 -22.56
C GLY A 5 -5.55 -6.24 -23.48
N GLY A 6 -5.63 -5.03 -22.93
CA GLY A 6 -5.90 -3.80 -23.67
C GLY A 6 -7.36 -3.55 -24.00
N GLU A 7 -8.29 -4.42 -23.57
CA GLU A 7 -9.71 -4.28 -23.84
C GLU A 7 -10.51 -3.93 -22.57
N TYR A 8 -11.13 -2.77 -22.59
CA TYR A 8 -11.97 -2.30 -21.47
C TYR A 8 -13.15 -3.23 -21.17
N ALA A 9 -13.78 -3.79 -22.21
CA ALA A 9 -14.92 -4.68 -22.05
C ALA A 9 -14.56 -5.98 -21.30
N VAL A 10 -13.35 -6.50 -21.52
CA VAL A 10 -12.85 -7.69 -20.80
C VAL A 10 -12.62 -7.33 -19.33
N GLY A 11 -11.95 -6.22 -19.06
CA GLY A 11 -11.70 -5.77 -17.69
C GLY A 11 -12.96 -5.47 -16.88
N SER A 12 -14.05 -5.04 -17.53
CA SER A 12 -15.31 -4.75 -16.84
C SER A 12 -16.06 -6.01 -16.39
N GLN A 13 -15.71 -7.18 -16.90
CA GLN A 13 -16.30 -8.47 -16.52
C GLN A 13 -15.62 -9.10 -15.29
N HIS A 14 -14.47 -8.59 -14.89
CA HIS A 14 -13.74 -9.07 -13.72
C HIS A 14 -14.11 -8.27 -12.47
N HIS A 15 -14.38 -8.98 -11.40
CA HIS A 15 -14.68 -8.38 -10.09
C HIS A 15 -14.19 -9.28 -8.96
N SER A 16 -13.73 -8.66 -7.89
CA SER A 16 -13.28 -9.38 -6.71
C SER A 16 -14.44 -10.00 -5.95
N SER A 17 -14.19 -11.14 -5.33
CA SER A 17 -15.09 -11.78 -4.37
C SER A 17 -14.77 -11.26 -2.96
N LEU A 18 -15.78 -10.78 -2.25
CA LEU A 18 -15.66 -10.46 -0.83
C LEU A 18 -15.45 -11.77 -0.05
N LYS A 19 -14.38 -11.82 0.74
CA LYS A 19 -14.07 -12.96 1.62
C LYS A 19 -14.43 -12.69 3.07
N TYR A 20 -14.21 -11.46 3.52
CA TYR A 20 -14.50 -11.05 4.88
C TYR A 20 -14.74 -9.54 4.95
N ALA A 21 -15.65 -9.14 5.83
CA ALA A 21 -15.82 -7.74 6.21
C ALA A 21 -16.29 -7.68 7.67
N SER A 22 -15.65 -6.85 8.47
CA SER A 22 -16.06 -6.56 9.83
C SER A 22 -16.05 -5.06 10.09
N MET A 23 -17.13 -4.58 10.70
CA MET A 23 -17.32 -3.18 11.11
C MET A 23 -17.81 -3.10 12.57
N THR A 24 -17.73 -4.19 13.30
CA THR A 24 -18.28 -4.31 14.68
C THR A 24 -17.31 -3.85 15.75
N ASP A 25 -16.01 -3.88 15.45
CA ASP A 25 -14.96 -3.37 16.32
C ASP A 25 -14.51 -2.00 15.83
N GLU A 26 -14.70 -0.95 16.62
CA GLU A 26 -14.29 0.42 16.29
C GLU A 26 -12.76 0.59 16.22
N THR A 27 -12.00 -0.34 16.78
CA THR A 27 -10.55 -0.33 16.74
C THR A 27 -9.96 -1.03 15.53
N LEU A 28 -10.73 -1.94 14.90
CA LEU A 28 -10.34 -2.70 13.71
C LEU A 28 -11.53 -2.88 12.77
N ILE A 29 -11.62 -2.04 11.77
CA ILE A 29 -12.59 -2.17 10.68
C ILE A 29 -11.85 -2.72 9.48
N THR A 30 -12.32 -3.82 8.87
CA THR A 30 -11.59 -4.46 7.78
C THR A 30 -12.50 -5.01 6.69
N VAL A 31 -11.98 -5.00 5.45
CA VAL A 31 -12.55 -5.67 4.28
C VAL A 31 -11.46 -6.47 3.60
N TYR A 32 -11.72 -7.73 3.30
CA TYR A 32 -10.83 -8.64 2.59
C TYR A 32 -11.49 -9.17 1.32
N ALA A 33 -10.83 -8.99 0.17
CA ALA A 33 -11.33 -9.42 -1.13
C ALA A 33 -10.29 -10.24 -1.89
N GLN A 34 -10.76 -11.08 -2.81
CA GLN A 34 -9.93 -11.93 -3.67
C GLN A 34 -10.40 -11.83 -5.12
N GLU A 35 -9.45 -11.82 -6.06
CA GLU A 35 -9.67 -11.87 -7.50
C GLU A 35 -8.75 -12.92 -8.14
N THR A 36 -9.33 -13.89 -8.84
CA THR A 36 -8.61 -15.01 -9.45
C THR A 36 -8.78 -15.09 -10.98
N ASN A 37 -9.60 -14.21 -11.56
CA ASN A 37 -9.95 -14.28 -12.98
C ASN A 37 -9.37 -13.14 -13.82
N ALA A 38 -8.80 -12.11 -13.18
CA ALA A 38 -8.28 -10.92 -13.87
C ALA A 38 -7.08 -11.26 -14.76
N TYR A 39 -6.22 -12.16 -14.30
CA TYR A 39 -5.06 -12.65 -15.05
C TYR A 39 -4.98 -14.17 -14.96
N PRO A 40 -4.77 -14.88 -16.07
CA PRO A 40 -4.67 -16.34 -16.05
C PRO A 40 -3.59 -16.84 -15.07
N GLY A 41 -3.98 -17.71 -14.13
CA GLY A 41 -3.07 -18.31 -13.16
C GLY A 41 -2.56 -17.37 -12.06
N VAL A 42 -3.20 -16.20 -11.89
CA VAL A 42 -2.85 -15.22 -10.86
C VAL A 42 -3.97 -15.12 -9.82
N ASP A 43 -3.61 -15.24 -8.54
CA ASP A 43 -4.48 -14.98 -7.40
C ASP A 43 -4.07 -13.65 -6.75
N MET A 44 -4.98 -12.68 -6.73
CA MET A 44 -4.80 -11.40 -6.09
C MET A 44 -5.71 -11.29 -4.87
N ARG A 45 -5.13 -10.93 -3.73
CA ARG A 45 -5.85 -10.75 -2.47
C ARG A 45 -5.53 -9.38 -1.89
N ARG A 46 -6.55 -8.72 -1.36
CA ARG A 46 -6.36 -7.40 -0.73
C ARG A 46 -7.20 -7.27 0.53
N ALA A 47 -6.54 -6.90 1.62
CA ALA A 47 -7.20 -6.48 2.85
C ALA A 47 -6.98 -4.98 3.05
N LEU A 48 -8.06 -4.24 3.26
CA LEU A 48 -8.03 -2.84 3.67
C LEU A 48 -8.60 -2.75 5.07
N SER A 49 -7.85 -2.14 5.99
CA SER A 49 -8.25 -2.02 7.38
C SER A 49 -8.01 -0.62 7.90
N LEU A 50 -8.98 -0.11 8.66
CA LEU A 50 -8.79 1.06 9.52
C LEU A 50 -8.51 0.55 10.93
N ILE A 51 -7.36 0.94 11.48
CA ILE A 51 -6.96 0.57 12.83
C ILE A 51 -6.74 1.79 13.70
N SER A 52 -7.22 1.73 14.94
CA SER A 52 -6.97 2.75 15.96
C SER A 52 -5.91 2.23 16.93
N LEU A 53 -4.77 2.92 16.99
CA LEU A 53 -3.67 2.54 17.88
C LEU A 53 -3.51 3.56 19.01
N PRO A 54 -3.20 3.13 20.25
CA PRO A 54 -2.78 4.02 21.32
C PRO A 54 -1.64 4.94 20.87
N GLY A 55 -1.72 6.21 21.23
CA GLY A 55 -0.70 7.19 20.85
C GLY A 55 -0.82 7.75 19.43
N ILE A 56 -1.68 7.20 18.58
CA ILE A 56 -2.01 7.72 17.25
C ILE A 56 -3.38 8.42 17.32
N GLN A 57 -3.47 9.67 16.84
CA GLN A 57 -4.69 10.48 17.00
C GLN A 57 -5.82 10.08 16.05
N LYS A 58 -5.49 9.53 14.90
CA LYS A 58 -6.46 9.15 13.87
C LYS A 58 -6.25 7.71 13.46
N PRO A 59 -7.32 7.02 13.04
CA PRO A 59 -7.16 5.68 12.50
C PRO A 59 -6.15 5.66 11.34
N LEU A 60 -5.31 4.63 11.33
CA LEU A 60 -4.38 4.33 10.25
C LEU A 60 -5.11 3.48 9.21
N LEU A 61 -4.88 3.77 7.94
CA LEU A 61 -5.29 2.87 6.86
C LEU A 61 -4.16 1.88 6.59
N ILE A 62 -4.43 0.60 6.79
CA ILE A 62 -3.53 -0.48 6.40
C ILE A 62 -4.05 -1.13 5.12
N ASP A 63 -3.15 -1.37 4.19
CA ASP A 63 -3.39 -2.04 2.92
C ASP A 63 -2.42 -3.22 2.78
N LEU A 64 -2.95 -4.42 2.88
CA LEU A 64 -2.26 -5.66 2.52
C LEU A 64 -2.67 -6.03 1.09
N PHE A 65 -1.71 -6.09 0.17
CA PHE A 65 -1.92 -6.59 -1.19
C PHE A 65 -1.00 -7.75 -1.47
N ARG A 66 -1.57 -8.92 -1.77
CA ARG A 66 -0.86 -10.15 -2.10
C ARG A 66 -1.17 -10.58 -3.52
N VAL A 67 -0.15 -11.00 -4.22
CA VAL A 67 -0.26 -11.55 -5.57
C VAL A 67 0.50 -12.87 -5.60
N SER A 68 -0.14 -13.92 -6.08
CA SER A 68 0.47 -15.25 -6.28
C SER A 68 0.29 -15.68 -7.72
N GLY A 69 1.31 -16.33 -8.29
CA GLY A 69 1.35 -16.80 -9.67
C GLY A 69 2.65 -16.44 -10.36
N GLN A 70 2.82 -16.89 -11.60
CA GLN A 70 3.98 -16.56 -12.41
C GLN A 70 3.82 -15.17 -13.04
N LEU A 71 4.60 -14.20 -12.57
CA LEU A 71 4.52 -12.79 -12.96
C LEU A 71 5.89 -12.29 -13.41
N GLY A 72 5.92 -11.51 -14.49
CA GLY A 72 7.13 -10.82 -14.91
C GLY A 72 7.49 -9.66 -13.98
N PHE A 73 6.50 -8.83 -13.65
CA PHE A 73 6.59 -7.76 -12.65
C PHE A 73 5.20 -7.39 -12.13
N ILE A 74 5.16 -6.72 -11.00
CA ILE A 74 3.96 -6.19 -10.37
C ILE A 74 4.15 -4.69 -10.19
N ASP A 75 3.23 -3.89 -10.72
CA ASP A 75 3.14 -2.46 -10.45
C ASP A 75 2.00 -2.19 -9.47
N LEU A 76 2.34 -1.58 -8.35
CA LEU A 76 1.37 -1.12 -7.37
C LEU A 76 1.32 0.41 -7.38
N PRO A 77 0.36 1.00 -8.15
CA PRO A 77 0.20 2.45 -8.22
C PRO A 77 -0.46 2.99 -6.96
N THR A 78 0.03 4.13 -6.50
CA THR A 78 -0.60 4.97 -5.49
C THR A 78 -0.95 6.31 -6.13
N HIS A 79 -2.24 6.55 -6.32
CA HIS A 79 -2.75 7.85 -6.73
C HIS A 79 -2.95 8.72 -5.49
N TYR A 80 -2.47 9.94 -5.54
CA TYR A 80 -2.67 10.88 -4.44
C TYR A 80 -2.95 12.28 -4.99
N LEU A 81 -3.44 13.15 -4.14
CA LEU A 81 -3.66 14.57 -4.46
C LEU A 81 -2.68 15.40 -3.65
N GLY A 82 -2.39 16.60 -4.15
CA GLY A 82 -1.55 17.55 -3.45
C GLY A 82 -0.08 17.51 -3.85
N GLN A 83 0.79 17.83 -2.92
CA GLN A 83 2.21 18.08 -3.17
C GLN A 83 3.07 16.99 -2.54
N PHE A 84 3.96 16.41 -3.31
CA PHE A 84 5.04 15.57 -2.80
C PHE A 84 5.93 16.38 -1.85
N ILE A 85 6.28 15.80 -0.72
CA ILE A 85 7.18 16.40 0.28
C ILE A 85 8.52 15.67 0.30
N GLU A 86 8.50 14.38 0.62
CA GLU A 86 9.73 13.61 0.77
C GLU A 86 9.51 12.11 0.58
N THR A 87 10.58 11.40 0.33
CA THR A 87 10.65 9.94 0.37
C THR A 87 11.97 9.48 0.95
N SER A 88 11.96 8.33 1.63
CA SER A 88 13.18 7.71 2.18
C SER A 88 14.07 7.10 1.10
N VAL A 89 13.50 6.75 -0.06
CA VAL A 89 14.28 6.24 -1.20
C VAL A 89 14.70 7.41 -2.07
N PRO A 90 16.02 7.60 -2.32
CA PRO A 90 16.50 8.65 -3.21
C PRO A 90 15.89 8.52 -4.61
N LEU A 91 15.34 9.61 -5.12
CA LEU A 91 14.80 9.70 -6.47
C LEU A 91 15.72 10.55 -7.34
N SER A 92 15.98 10.05 -8.54
CA SER A 92 16.71 10.78 -9.61
C SER A 92 15.69 11.39 -10.56
N ALA A 93 15.77 12.71 -10.76
CA ALA A 93 14.88 13.43 -11.67
C ALA A 93 15.04 12.94 -13.11
N GLN A 94 13.92 12.88 -13.83
CA GLN A 94 13.83 12.54 -15.24
C GLN A 94 13.26 13.74 -16.02
N ALA A 95 13.45 13.74 -17.33
CA ALA A 95 12.98 14.84 -18.18
C ALA A 95 11.44 14.98 -18.23
N GLY A 96 10.71 13.92 -17.90
CA GLY A 96 9.25 13.93 -17.81
C GLY A 96 8.52 14.16 -19.15
N THR A 97 9.19 13.96 -20.28
CA THR A 97 8.68 14.29 -21.62
C THR A 97 8.10 13.11 -22.38
N ALA A 98 8.41 11.90 -21.94
CA ALA A 98 7.92 10.67 -22.56
C ALA A 98 6.98 9.92 -21.62
N PRO A 99 5.94 9.25 -22.17
CA PRO A 99 5.11 8.37 -21.37
C PRO A 99 5.90 7.13 -20.91
N LEU A 100 5.48 6.56 -19.79
CA LEU A 100 6.09 5.38 -19.17
C LEU A 100 5.97 4.12 -20.05
N GLY A 101 5.00 4.09 -20.95
CA GLY A 101 4.77 3.02 -21.90
C GLY A 101 3.77 3.40 -22.97
N THR A 102 3.40 2.45 -23.82
CA THR A 102 2.53 2.69 -24.98
C THR A 102 1.13 2.15 -24.81
N ASN A 103 0.90 1.24 -23.85
CA ASN A 103 -0.35 0.52 -23.65
C ASN A 103 -0.74 0.43 -22.17
N HIS A 104 -1.93 -0.06 -21.88
CA HIS A 104 -2.43 -0.43 -20.54
C HIS A 104 -2.48 0.73 -19.53
N GLY A 105 -2.66 1.95 -20.01
CA GLY A 105 -2.70 3.14 -19.15
C GLY A 105 -1.32 3.83 -18.99
N TYR A 106 -0.21 3.14 -19.26
CA TYR A 106 1.13 3.70 -19.15
C TYR A 106 1.40 4.81 -20.15
N GLN A 107 0.70 4.86 -21.27
CA GLN A 107 0.75 5.95 -22.24
C GLN A 107 0.26 7.30 -21.68
N HIS A 108 -0.40 7.28 -20.53
CA HIS A 108 -0.89 8.47 -19.83
C HIS A 108 -0.09 8.81 -18.56
N ILE A 109 1.01 8.10 -18.30
CA ILE A 109 1.87 8.33 -17.13
C ILE A 109 3.20 8.89 -17.61
N PHE A 110 3.55 10.08 -17.18
CA PHE A 110 4.80 10.76 -17.49
C PHE A 110 5.73 10.69 -16.30
N GLU A 111 6.88 10.05 -16.49
CA GLU A 111 7.87 9.84 -15.46
C GLU A 111 8.62 11.14 -15.14
N GLU A 112 8.61 11.56 -13.88
CA GLU A 112 9.31 12.75 -13.39
C GLU A 112 10.56 12.40 -12.57
N ALA A 113 10.52 11.27 -11.85
CA ALA A 113 11.66 10.80 -11.09
C ALA A 113 11.60 9.29 -10.86
N THR A 114 12.76 8.66 -10.74
CA THR A 114 12.89 7.23 -10.46
C THR A 114 13.84 6.94 -9.33
N GLY A 115 13.63 5.82 -8.63
CA GLY A 115 14.49 5.33 -7.58
C GLY A 115 14.48 3.83 -7.45
N ARG A 116 15.38 3.29 -6.62
CA ARG A 116 15.45 1.87 -6.29
C ARG A 116 15.69 1.65 -4.81
N ALA A 117 15.03 0.64 -4.24
CA ALA A 117 15.34 0.15 -2.92
C ALA A 117 16.68 -0.60 -2.96
N GLN A 118 17.59 -0.23 -2.07
CA GLN A 118 18.87 -0.92 -1.91
C GLN A 118 18.74 -2.19 -1.03
N ASN A 119 17.72 -2.20 -0.19
CA ASN A 119 17.46 -3.22 0.82
C ASN A 119 15.96 -3.29 1.14
N ALA A 120 15.58 -4.06 2.13
CA ALA A 120 14.21 -4.25 2.60
C ALA A 120 13.85 -3.35 3.80
N ASP A 121 14.44 -2.15 3.89
CA ASP A 121 14.21 -1.22 5.02
C ASP A 121 12.86 -0.49 4.98
N GLY A 122 12.09 -0.75 3.93
CA GLY A 122 10.80 -0.10 3.73
C GLY A 122 10.91 1.26 3.02
N LEU A 123 9.78 1.70 2.50
CA LEU A 123 9.58 3.00 1.88
C LEU A 123 8.78 3.89 2.82
N GLN A 124 9.27 5.09 3.07
CA GLN A 124 8.47 6.21 3.58
C GLN A 124 8.24 7.19 2.43
N PHE A 125 7.00 7.63 2.26
CA PHE A 125 6.58 8.57 1.23
C PHE A 125 5.58 9.55 1.83
N SER A 126 5.89 10.86 1.81
CA SER A 126 5.06 11.90 2.45
C SER A 126 4.57 12.92 1.44
N TRP A 127 3.33 13.37 1.61
CA TRP A 127 2.72 14.43 0.80
C TRP A 127 1.80 15.33 1.64
N LEU A 128 1.51 16.50 1.12
CA LEU A 128 0.57 17.47 1.69
C LEU A 128 -0.65 17.59 0.77
N ALA A 129 -1.84 17.37 1.30
CA ALA A 129 -3.11 17.55 0.60
C ALA A 129 -4.14 18.22 1.51
N SER A 130 -4.85 19.22 1.01
CA SER A 130 -5.89 19.94 1.77
C SER A 130 -5.41 20.35 3.17
N ASN A 131 -4.22 20.92 3.25
CA ASN A 131 -3.57 21.38 4.48
C ASN A 131 -3.24 20.28 5.50
N ARG A 132 -3.26 19.02 5.11
CA ARG A 132 -2.96 17.88 5.96
C ARG A 132 -1.78 17.10 5.41
N PHE A 133 -0.90 16.67 6.31
CA PHE A 133 0.18 15.77 5.98
C PHE A 133 -0.29 14.32 5.97
N TYR A 134 0.21 13.57 5.02
CA TYR A 134 0.04 12.14 4.89
C TYR A 134 1.40 11.50 4.75
N THR A 135 1.63 10.40 5.44
CA THR A 135 2.81 9.58 5.24
C THR A 135 2.40 8.14 5.00
N MET A 136 2.85 7.57 3.90
CA MET A 136 2.73 6.15 3.60
C MET A 136 4.04 5.46 3.95
N PHE A 137 3.95 4.42 4.75
CA PHE A 137 4.99 3.42 4.93
C PHE A 137 4.62 2.20 4.11
N ARG A 138 5.57 1.62 3.39
CA ARG A 138 5.33 0.42 2.58
C ARG A 138 6.52 -0.53 2.68
N SER A 139 6.23 -1.82 2.82
CA SER A 139 7.26 -2.87 2.79
C SER A 139 7.94 -2.91 1.43
N THR A 140 9.26 -3.07 1.43
CA THR A 140 10.09 -3.18 0.23
C THR A 140 10.90 -4.45 0.23
N GLU A 141 11.34 -4.85 -0.97
CA GLU A 141 12.37 -5.85 -1.19
C GLU A 141 13.56 -5.22 -1.89
N SER A 142 14.74 -5.82 -1.74
CA SER A 142 15.92 -5.35 -2.48
C SER A 142 15.68 -5.43 -3.97
N GLY A 143 15.96 -4.34 -4.69
CA GLY A 143 15.76 -4.23 -6.12
C GLY A 143 14.38 -3.70 -6.54
N ASP A 144 13.43 -3.51 -5.63
CA ASP A 144 12.19 -2.81 -5.92
C ASP A 144 12.50 -1.43 -6.53
N SER A 145 11.74 -1.06 -7.55
CA SER A 145 11.90 0.24 -8.20
C SER A 145 10.67 1.11 -8.03
N PHE A 146 10.91 2.41 -8.05
CA PHE A 146 9.89 3.43 -7.83
C PHE A 146 9.89 4.43 -8.96
N THR A 147 8.70 4.81 -9.40
CA THR A 147 8.49 5.88 -10.36
C THR A 147 7.54 6.90 -9.73
N HIS A 148 8.00 8.12 -9.58
CA HIS A 148 7.15 9.27 -9.35
C HIS A 148 6.83 9.90 -10.71
N GLY A 149 5.56 10.16 -10.95
CA GLY A 149 5.12 10.68 -12.24
C GLY A 149 3.83 11.45 -12.13
N ARG A 150 3.35 11.89 -13.27
CA ARG A 150 2.08 12.58 -13.43
C ARG A 150 1.21 11.88 -14.44
N LEU A 151 -0.06 11.82 -14.12
CA LEU A 151 -1.09 11.42 -15.07
C LEU A 151 -1.34 12.57 -16.04
N GLY A 152 -1.23 12.30 -17.33
CA GLY A 152 -1.56 13.22 -18.38
C GLY A 152 -2.48 12.54 -19.38
N ALA A 153 -3.73 12.96 -19.47
CA ALA A 153 -4.64 12.53 -20.51
C ALA A 153 -5.09 13.75 -21.31
N ASN A 154 -5.18 13.59 -22.63
CA ASN A 154 -5.75 14.61 -23.51
C ASN A 154 -7.18 14.23 -23.92
N ASP A 155 -7.91 13.59 -23.01
CA ASP A 155 -9.31 13.22 -23.19
C ASP A 155 -10.11 13.59 -21.92
N PRO A 156 -11.04 14.55 -22.00
CA PRO A 156 -11.28 15.37 -23.18
C PRO A 156 -10.14 16.34 -23.49
N ASP A 157 -10.08 16.81 -24.74
CA ASP A 157 -9.12 17.84 -25.18
C ASP A 157 -9.09 19.01 -24.17
N PHE A 158 -7.89 19.56 -23.96
CA PHE A 158 -7.64 20.62 -22.97
C PHE A 158 -7.76 20.21 -21.49
N ASN A 159 -7.76 18.91 -21.17
CA ASN A 159 -7.65 18.46 -19.81
C ASN A 159 -6.26 18.78 -19.26
N LEU A 160 -6.16 19.81 -18.44
CA LEU A 160 -4.91 20.27 -17.84
C LEU A 160 -4.58 19.59 -16.50
N ARG A 161 -5.41 18.65 -16.06
CA ARG A 161 -5.14 17.91 -14.82
C ARG A 161 -3.90 17.04 -14.98
N ARG A 162 -3.01 17.18 -14.01
CA ARG A 162 -1.79 16.39 -13.90
C ARG A 162 -1.70 15.87 -12.47
N ASP A 163 -2.56 14.92 -12.16
CA ASP A 163 -2.59 14.32 -10.83
C ASP A 163 -1.31 13.48 -10.63
N PRO A 164 -0.65 13.59 -9.48
CA PRO A 164 0.56 12.83 -9.22
C PRO A 164 0.26 11.35 -9.00
N ILE A 165 1.21 10.51 -9.38
CA ILE A 165 1.19 9.07 -9.18
C ILE A 165 2.55 8.61 -8.67
N PHE A 166 2.54 7.66 -7.75
CA PHE A 166 3.72 6.97 -7.28
C PHE A 166 3.55 5.47 -7.54
N ILE A 167 4.41 4.88 -8.36
CA ILE A 167 4.36 3.48 -8.72
C ILE A 167 5.50 2.75 -8.01
N HIS A 168 5.15 1.71 -7.27
CA HIS A 168 6.08 0.73 -6.74
C HIS A 168 6.07 -0.50 -7.65
N ARG A 169 7.20 -0.79 -8.30
CA ARG A 169 7.40 -1.97 -9.13
C ARG A 169 8.27 -2.98 -8.43
N ARG A 170 7.79 -4.21 -8.39
CA ARG A 170 8.53 -5.39 -7.94
C ARG A 170 8.64 -6.41 -9.06
N THR A 171 9.84 -6.96 -9.26
CA THR A 171 10.05 -8.16 -10.05
C THR A 171 10.14 -9.33 -9.08
N PRO A 172 9.11 -10.19 -9.00
CA PRO A 172 9.08 -11.28 -8.03
C PRO A 172 10.24 -12.26 -8.23
N THR A 173 10.81 -12.74 -7.13
CA THR A 173 11.80 -13.83 -7.12
C THR A 173 11.17 -15.17 -6.75
N THR A 174 9.91 -15.16 -6.32
CA THR A 174 9.10 -16.34 -5.96
C THR A 174 7.72 -16.19 -6.59
N ASP A 175 6.90 -17.24 -6.52
CA ASP A 175 5.52 -17.22 -7.02
C ASP A 175 4.56 -16.40 -6.14
N GLN A 176 5.06 -15.70 -5.11
CA GLN A 176 4.28 -14.88 -4.22
C GLN A 176 4.98 -13.54 -3.97
N SER A 177 4.22 -12.47 -3.99
CA SER A 177 4.63 -11.13 -3.57
C SER A 177 3.60 -10.52 -2.64
N THR A 178 4.08 -9.91 -1.56
CA THR A 178 3.22 -9.25 -0.57
C THR A 178 3.68 -7.82 -0.35
N PHE A 179 2.74 -6.90 -0.47
CA PHE A 179 2.92 -5.48 -0.18
C PHE A 179 2.07 -5.13 1.02
N VAL A 180 2.69 -4.63 2.08
CA VAL A 180 1.98 -4.05 3.22
C VAL A 180 2.25 -2.56 3.21
N SER A 181 1.19 -1.77 3.27
CA SER A 181 1.30 -0.31 3.36
C SER A 181 0.49 0.20 4.54
N ILE A 182 0.96 1.27 5.18
CA ILE A 182 0.22 2.03 6.18
C ILE A 182 0.17 3.47 5.71
N ILE A 183 -0.99 4.08 5.75
CA ILE A 183 -1.16 5.51 5.51
C ILE A 183 -1.59 6.16 6.82
N ASP A 184 -0.75 7.07 7.31
CA ASP A 184 -1.00 7.93 8.45
C ASP A 184 -1.39 9.32 7.97
N SER A 185 -2.56 9.79 8.41
CA SER A 185 -3.03 11.16 8.20
C SER A 185 -2.75 11.98 9.46
N HIS A 186 -1.73 12.82 9.41
CA HIS A 186 -1.23 13.52 10.60
C HIS A 186 -0.99 15.02 10.35
N GLY A 187 -0.81 15.75 11.40
CA GLY A 187 -0.43 17.16 11.38
C GLY A 187 -1.32 18.05 10.50
N GLU A 188 -0.92 19.29 10.38
CA GLU A 188 -1.58 20.26 9.52
C GLU A 188 -0.65 21.42 9.14
N TYR A 189 -0.95 22.05 8.02
CA TYR A 189 -0.32 23.28 7.57
C TYR A 189 -1.38 24.39 7.55
N SER A 190 -1.08 25.52 8.18
CA SER A 190 -1.92 26.70 8.13
C SER A 190 -1.42 27.67 7.06
N PRO A 191 -2.14 27.88 5.96
CA PRO A 191 -1.71 28.82 4.92
C PRO A 191 -1.83 30.29 5.38
N VAL A 192 -2.57 30.54 6.48
CA VAL A 192 -2.74 31.91 7.03
C VAL A 192 -1.55 32.32 7.86
N THR A 193 -1.04 31.41 8.70
CA THR A 193 0.10 31.66 9.57
C THR A 193 1.42 31.15 9.00
N GLU A 194 1.34 30.38 7.89
CA GLU A 194 2.48 29.68 7.26
C GLU A 194 3.22 28.73 8.20
N LEU A 195 2.52 28.23 9.21
CA LEU A 195 3.08 27.31 10.19
C LEU A 195 2.58 25.87 9.96
N SER A 196 3.47 24.94 10.21
CA SER A 196 3.18 23.49 10.21
C SER A 196 3.25 22.93 11.61
N THR A 197 2.30 22.06 11.97
CA THR A 197 2.31 21.33 13.23
C THR A 197 2.18 19.82 12.96
N GLY A 198 2.93 19.01 13.69
CA GLY A 198 2.87 17.54 13.55
C GLY A 198 3.18 17.03 12.14
N GLN A 199 4.11 17.66 11.42
CA GLN A 199 4.45 17.33 10.04
C GLN A 199 5.15 15.99 9.85
N ARG A 200 5.54 15.32 10.93
CA ARG A 200 6.13 13.98 10.91
C ARG A 200 5.15 12.96 11.47
N SER A 201 5.05 11.83 10.81
CA SER A 201 4.31 10.68 11.31
C SER A 201 4.87 10.20 12.65
N ARG A 202 3.99 9.67 13.49
CA ARG A 202 4.40 8.96 14.71
C ARG A 202 4.83 7.52 14.46
N ILE A 203 4.58 6.99 13.29
CA ILE A 203 5.12 5.70 12.86
C ILE A 203 6.62 5.89 12.56
N ARG A 204 7.43 5.00 13.07
CA ARG A 204 8.87 4.95 12.81
C ARG A 204 9.19 3.97 11.69
N ASP A 205 8.57 2.78 11.73
CA ASP A 205 8.87 1.70 10.80
C ASP A 205 7.68 0.76 10.60
N LEU A 206 7.66 0.11 9.44
CA LEU A 206 6.75 -0.96 9.07
C LEU A 206 7.57 -2.12 8.49
N LYS A 207 7.50 -3.29 9.11
CA LYS A 207 8.26 -4.45 8.66
C LYS A 207 7.40 -5.70 8.62
N VAL A 208 7.36 -6.37 7.46
CA VAL A 208 6.79 -7.72 7.34
C VAL A 208 7.76 -8.72 7.99
N THR A 209 7.31 -9.42 9.00
CA THR A 209 8.11 -10.36 9.81
C THR A 209 7.81 -11.83 9.52
N LEU A 210 6.63 -12.09 8.95
CA LEU A 210 6.24 -13.41 8.45
C LEU A 210 5.38 -13.22 7.21
N ASP A 211 5.66 -13.99 6.16
CA ASP A 211 4.80 -14.09 4.98
C ASP A 211 4.81 -15.51 4.45
N THR A 212 3.68 -16.18 4.60
CA THR A 212 3.46 -17.59 4.22
C THR A 212 2.16 -17.68 3.40
N PRO A 213 1.86 -18.79 2.74
CA PRO A 213 0.57 -18.98 2.10
C PRO A 213 -0.63 -18.82 3.04
N ALA A 214 -0.47 -19.13 4.34
CA ALA A 214 -1.56 -19.08 5.33
C ALA A 214 -1.63 -17.76 6.10
N TYR A 215 -0.49 -17.08 6.33
CA TYR A 215 -0.40 -15.92 7.22
C TYR A 215 0.56 -14.87 6.72
N THR A 216 0.20 -13.62 6.91
CA THR A 216 1.14 -12.48 6.87
C THR A 216 1.13 -11.79 8.23
N VAL A 217 2.31 -11.41 8.72
CA VAL A 217 2.47 -10.64 9.95
C VAL A 217 3.37 -9.45 9.67
N ALA A 218 2.94 -8.29 10.12
CA ALA A 218 3.72 -7.06 10.05
C ALA A 218 3.83 -6.38 11.41
N ASN A 219 5.01 -5.87 11.73
CA ASN A 219 5.26 -5.04 12.89
C ASN A 219 5.14 -3.56 12.51
N ILE A 220 4.53 -2.79 13.39
CA ILE A 220 4.44 -1.33 13.33
C ILE A 220 5.19 -0.79 14.54
N ASP A 221 6.29 -0.12 14.30
CA ASP A 221 7.06 0.55 15.36
C ASP A 221 6.69 2.03 15.41
N LEU A 222 6.40 2.54 16.61
CA LEU A 222 6.13 3.96 16.81
C LEU A 222 7.39 4.71 17.24
N GLN A 223 7.39 6.02 17.03
CA GLN A 223 8.45 6.93 17.52
C GLN A 223 8.55 6.95 19.06
N SER A 224 7.45 6.64 19.77
CA SER A 224 7.41 6.49 21.24
C SER A 224 8.20 5.29 21.74
N GLY A 225 8.48 4.31 20.89
CA GLY A 225 9.05 3.02 21.25
C GLY A 225 8.02 1.89 21.37
N ASP A 226 6.74 2.23 21.36
CA ASP A 226 5.66 1.23 21.33
C ASP A 226 5.72 0.45 20.02
N ARG A 227 5.34 -0.83 20.09
CA ARG A 227 5.27 -1.73 18.96
C ARG A 227 3.91 -2.43 18.91
N PHE A 228 3.39 -2.55 17.70
CA PHE A 228 2.16 -3.30 17.41
C PHE A 228 2.43 -4.36 16.34
N VAL A 229 1.69 -5.45 16.44
CA VAL A 229 1.68 -6.52 15.43
C VAL A 229 0.33 -6.52 14.75
N VAL A 230 0.34 -6.59 13.44
CA VAL A 230 -0.86 -6.86 12.63
C VAL A 230 -0.70 -8.22 11.98
N ALA A 231 -1.67 -9.10 12.18
CA ALA A 231 -1.69 -10.44 11.62
C ALA A 231 -2.90 -10.66 10.72
N TRP A 232 -2.72 -11.34 9.60
CA TRP A 232 -3.77 -11.73 8.66
C TRP A 232 -3.72 -13.22 8.42
N ALA A 233 -4.89 -13.89 8.50
CA ALA A 233 -5.11 -15.22 7.98
C ALA A 233 -5.64 -15.14 6.54
N HIS A 234 -5.19 -16.03 5.65
CA HIS A 234 -5.51 -15.99 4.22
C HIS A 234 -6.37 -17.13 3.73
N LEU A 235 -6.54 -18.17 4.55
CA LEU A 235 -7.23 -19.40 4.16
C LEU A 235 -8.52 -19.62 4.94
N ASP A 236 -8.61 -19.06 6.15
CA ASP A 236 -9.79 -19.18 6.99
C ASP A 236 -10.27 -17.79 7.42
N PHE A 237 -11.55 -17.51 7.16
CA PHE A 237 -12.18 -16.22 7.42
C PHE A 237 -13.30 -16.33 8.47
N ALA A 238 -13.41 -17.45 9.19
CA ALA A 238 -14.35 -17.59 10.26
C ALA A 238 -13.94 -16.71 11.48
N GLU A 239 -14.91 -16.01 12.06
CA GLU A 239 -14.66 -15.05 13.14
C GLU A 239 -14.26 -15.73 14.45
N ASP A 240 -14.58 -17.01 14.62
CA ASP A 240 -14.31 -17.82 15.81
C ASP A 240 -13.08 -18.72 15.67
N THR A 241 -12.44 -18.78 14.51
CA THR A 241 -11.21 -19.55 14.33
C THR A 241 -10.07 -18.96 15.14
N ILE A 242 -9.43 -19.82 15.93
CA ILE A 242 -8.23 -19.46 16.68
C ILE A 242 -7.00 -19.78 15.81
N HIS A 243 -6.18 -18.76 15.59
CA HIS A 243 -4.90 -18.88 14.92
C HIS A 243 -3.76 -18.80 15.93
N GLU A 244 -2.71 -19.58 15.68
CA GLU A 244 -1.50 -19.58 16.50
C GLU A 244 -0.27 -19.75 15.61
N ILE A 245 0.72 -18.89 15.77
CA ILE A 245 1.97 -18.92 15.02
C ILE A 245 3.15 -18.66 15.94
N GLN A 246 4.28 -19.34 15.65
CA GLN A 246 5.53 -19.08 16.32
C GLN A 246 6.28 -17.95 15.60
N LEU A 247 6.57 -16.87 16.31
CA LEU A 247 7.44 -15.78 15.88
C LEU A 247 8.76 -15.82 16.66
N PRO A 248 9.82 -15.16 16.19
CA PRO A 248 11.09 -15.07 16.92
C PRO A 248 10.96 -14.52 18.35
N GLN A 249 10.00 -13.63 18.58
CA GLN A 249 9.73 -13.00 19.88
C GLN A 249 8.72 -13.75 20.76
N GLY A 250 8.13 -14.85 20.30
CA GLY A 250 7.17 -15.64 21.06
C GLY A 250 6.01 -16.15 20.20
N VAL A 251 5.00 -16.73 20.86
CA VAL A 251 3.79 -17.21 20.22
C VAL A 251 2.81 -16.05 20.07
N LEU A 252 2.34 -15.81 18.84
CA LEU A 252 1.21 -14.94 18.57
C LEU A 252 -0.05 -15.80 18.42
N ARG A 253 -1.09 -15.48 19.21
CA ARG A 253 -2.37 -16.17 19.16
C ARG A 253 -3.49 -15.15 19.07
N TRP A 254 -4.39 -15.34 18.11
CA TRP A 254 -5.56 -14.45 17.93
C TRP A 254 -6.77 -15.22 17.43
N THR A 255 -7.92 -14.56 17.42
CA THR A 255 -9.19 -15.12 16.92
C THR A 255 -9.66 -14.31 15.71
N GLY A 256 -10.19 -15.01 14.70
CA GLY A 256 -10.69 -14.42 13.47
C GLY A 256 -9.60 -14.12 12.42
N PRO A 257 -9.98 -13.60 11.24
CA PRO A 257 -9.07 -13.52 10.10
C PRO A 257 -8.01 -12.42 10.20
N GLN A 258 -8.15 -11.48 11.14
CA GLN A 258 -7.18 -10.41 11.37
C GLN A 258 -7.14 -10.02 12.84
N ALA A 259 -5.96 -9.62 13.31
CA ALA A 259 -5.79 -9.02 14.63
C ALA A 259 -4.74 -7.90 14.62
N VAL A 260 -4.85 -7.05 15.64
CA VAL A 260 -3.87 -6.01 15.98
C VAL A 260 -3.58 -6.13 17.47
N GLU A 261 -2.32 -6.41 17.82
CA GLU A 261 -1.88 -6.65 19.18
C GLU A 261 -0.72 -5.75 19.57
N ALA A 262 -0.69 -5.27 20.80
CA ALA A 262 0.47 -4.57 21.37
C ALA A 262 1.54 -5.60 21.80
N MET A 263 2.81 -5.27 21.55
CA MET A 263 3.96 -6.13 21.90
C MET A 263 4.69 -5.59 23.13
#